data_e404e7f4f0f07bea78062934e3322389
#
_entry.id   e404e7f4f0f07bea78062934e3322389
#
_cell.length_a   1.000
_cell.length_b   1.000
_cell.length_c   1.000
_cell.angle_alpha   90.00
_cell.angle_beta   90.00
_cell.angle_gamma   90.00
#
_symmetry.space_group_name_H-M   'P 1'
#
loop_
_entity.id
_entity.type
_entity.pdbx_description
1 polymer ?
#
loop_
_entity_poly.entity_id
_entity_poly.type
_entity_poly.pdbx_seq_one_letter_code
_entity_poly.pdbx_strand_id
1 'polypeptide(L)'
;LYDRTDEEEFVSFEPALKEYRIPKFRRTNQNMTIDLRPICNKGQRVKKGDILTEGYATENGELALGRNLLVAYIPWKGYNYEDAVVISERMVREDVLTSVHVDEYSLDVRETKRGVEEFTSDIPNVSEEATKDLDDNGIVRVGARIEPGDIMIGKISPKGESDPSPEEKLLRAIFGDKAGDVKDSSLKANPSLAGVVIDKKLFSRAIKTRESKKQDKIVLAKIDEEYEAKGDDLKDILVDKLLTLTEGKVSQGVKDYTGAEIITKGTKFTTAALKNLEYDGVQSNKWTDDEHANGLIQKLIMNYIRKYKQLDAELKRRKFAITIGDELPSGILQMAKVYIAKKRKIQVGDKLAG
;
A
#
# COMPACT_ATOMS: atom_id res chain seq x y z
N LEU A 1 9.24 -20.35 7.87
CA LEU A 1 10.50 -20.54 8.58
C LEU A 1 11.62 -20.63 7.56
N TYR A 2 12.63 -19.83 7.75
CA TYR A 2 13.80 -19.79 6.89
C TYR A 2 14.83 -20.79 7.43
N ASP A 3 15.29 -21.69 6.59
CA ASP A 3 16.35 -22.65 6.97
C ASP A 3 17.69 -21.89 6.87
N ARG A 4 18.18 -21.41 8.00
CA ARG A 4 19.48 -20.71 8.13
C ARG A 4 20.42 -21.63 8.89
N THR A 5 21.70 -21.49 8.62
CA THR A 5 22.71 -22.09 9.48
C THR A 5 22.70 -21.36 10.83
N ASP A 6 23.09 -22.03 11.90
CA ASP A 6 23.12 -21.44 13.26
C ASP A 6 23.93 -20.15 13.28
N GLU A 7 25.00 -20.06 12.52
CA GLU A 7 25.82 -18.84 12.39
C GLU A 7 25.11 -17.73 11.64
N GLU A 8 24.39 -18.05 10.55
CA GLU A 8 23.62 -17.05 9.78
C GLU A 8 22.45 -16.50 10.60
N GLU A 9 21.83 -17.34 11.43
CA GLU A 9 20.78 -16.92 12.35
C GLU A 9 21.34 -16.04 13.45
N PHE A 10 22.50 -16.39 13.99
CA PHE A 10 23.16 -15.64 15.05
C PHE A 10 23.52 -14.22 14.59
N VAL A 11 24.08 -14.02 13.39
CA VAL A 11 24.49 -12.69 12.88
C VAL A 11 23.34 -11.89 12.26
N SER A 12 22.14 -12.46 12.17
CA SER A 12 20.97 -11.82 11.58
C SER A 12 20.20 -10.99 12.62
N PHE A 13 19.67 -9.84 12.17
CA PHE A 13 18.68 -9.03 12.90
C PHE A 13 17.28 -9.18 12.30
N GLU A 14 17.10 -10.09 11.38
CA GLU A 14 15.80 -10.38 10.79
C GLU A 14 15.16 -11.55 11.52
N PRO A 15 13.83 -11.53 11.73
CA PRO A 15 13.14 -12.66 12.30
C PRO A 15 13.34 -13.91 11.46
N ALA A 16 13.37 -15.08 12.08
CA ALA A 16 13.43 -16.38 11.40
C ALA A 16 12.21 -16.63 10.49
N LEU A 17 11.22 -15.77 10.56
CA LEU A 17 9.97 -15.82 9.83
C LEU A 17 9.95 -14.76 8.73
N LYS A 18 9.83 -15.19 7.48
CA LYS A 18 9.66 -14.29 6.34
C LYS A 18 8.19 -14.26 5.92
N GLU A 19 7.58 -13.09 5.96
CA GLU A 19 6.21 -12.86 5.55
C GLU A 19 6.17 -12.39 4.09
N TYR A 20 5.39 -13.09 3.27
CA TYR A 20 5.10 -12.69 1.89
C TYR A 20 3.63 -12.28 1.80
N ARG A 21 3.37 -11.00 1.57
CA ARG A 21 2.02 -10.50 1.37
C ARG A 21 1.59 -10.73 -0.07
N ILE A 22 0.47 -11.43 -0.22
CA ILE A 22 -0.08 -11.81 -1.52
C ILE A 22 -1.21 -10.82 -1.85
N PRO A 23 -1.07 -9.98 -2.91
CA PRO A 23 -2.13 -9.05 -3.29
C PRO A 23 -3.31 -9.79 -3.90
N LYS A 24 -4.52 -9.33 -3.56
CA LYS A 24 -5.78 -9.73 -4.18
C LYS A 24 -6.47 -8.50 -4.77
N PHE A 25 -7.13 -8.67 -5.90
CA PHE A 25 -7.87 -7.62 -6.61
C PHE A 25 -7.07 -6.34 -6.85
N ARG A 26 -5.77 -6.46 -7.04
CA ARG A 26 -4.92 -5.33 -7.37
C ARG A 26 -5.09 -4.97 -8.83
N ARG A 27 -5.40 -3.69 -9.12
CA ARG A 27 -5.53 -3.19 -10.48
C ARG A 27 -4.21 -3.25 -11.23
N THR A 28 -4.26 -3.69 -12.50
CA THR A 28 -3.16 -3.57 -13.45
C THR A 28 -3.30 -2.30 -14.29
N ASN A 29 -2.26 -1.93 -15.07
CA ASN A 29 -2.31 -0.76 -15.96
C ASN A 29 -3.41 -0.84 -17.03
N GLN A 30 -3.91 -2.03 -17.35
CA GLN A 30 -4.97 -2.29 -18.33
C GLN A 30 -6.32 -2.60 -17.70
N ASN A 31 -6.53 -2.15 -16.45
CA ASN A 31 -7.77 -2.34 -15.69
C ASN A 31 -8.16 -3.81 -15.45
N MET A 32 -7.23 -4.74 -15.62
CA MET A 32 -7.40 -6.12 -15.19
C MET A 32 -7.07 -6.25 -13.69
N THR A 33 -7.34 -7.40 -13.12
CA THR A 33 -7.03 -7.66 -11.71
C THR A 33 -5.87 -8.63 -11.58
N ILE A 34 -4.97 -8.36 -10.64
CA ILE A 34 -4.01 -9.34 -10.13
C ILE A 34 -4.64 -9.99 -8.91
N ASP A 35 -4.82 -11.31 -8.99
CA ASP A 35 -5.28 -12.13 -7.88
C ASP A 35 -4.32 -13.29 -7.72
N LEU A 36 -3.45 -13.21 -6.71
CA LEU A 36 -2.48 -14.25 -6.42
C LEU A 36 -3.05 -15.24 -5.42
N ARG A 37 -2.76 -16.51 -5.62
CA ARG A 37 -3.13 -17.58 -4.72
C ARG A 37 -1.90 -18.34 -4.23
N PRO A 38 -1.85 -18.75 -2.95
CA PRO A 38 -0.80 -19.63 -2.48
C PRO A 38 -1.01 -21.04 -3.03
N ILE A 39 0.08 -21.70 -3.46
CA ILE A 39 0.07 -23.11 -3.89
C ILE A 39 0.51 -24.01 -2.75
N CYS A 40 1.44 -23.51 -1.91
CA CYS A 40 1.96 -24.29 -0.79
C CYS A 40 0.92 -24.43 0.34
N ASN A 41 0.92 -25.60 0.95
CA ASN A 41 0.06 -25.90 2.09
C ASN A 41 0.74 -25.58 3.43
N LYS A 42 -0.06 -25.35 4.47
CA LYS A 42 0.44 -25.16 5.84
C LYS A 42 1.24 -26.37 6.29
N GLY A 43 2.47 -26.16 6.77
CA GLY A 43 3.38 -27.22 7.22
C GLY A 43 4.21 -27.87 6.11
N GLN A 44 4.02 -27.50 4.85
CA GLN A 44 4.82 -28.00 3.75
C GLN A 44 6.25 -27.44 3.82
N ARG A 45 7.24 -28.33 3.65
CA ARG A 45 8.64 -27.92 3.45
C ARG A 45 8.84 -27.51 1.99
N VAL A 46 9.43 -26.33 1.80
CA VAL A 46 9.74 -25.77 0.47
C VAL A 46 11.24 -25.62 0.29
N LYS A 47 11.71 -25.75 -0.94
CA LYS A 47 13.14 -25.60 -1.29
C LYS A 47 13.32 -24.35 -2.16
N LYS A 48 14.57 -23.93 -2.31
CA LYS A 48 14.93 -22.87 -3.26
C LYS A 48 14.55 -23.29 -4.69
N GLY A 49 13.71 -22.47 -5.34
CA GLY A 49 13.20 -22.75 -6.68
C GLY A 49 11.74 -23.21 -6.71
N ASP A 50 11.16 -23.62 -5.57
CA ASP A 50 9.74 -23.99 -5.51
C ASP A 50 8.85 -22.76 -5.69
N ILE A 51 7.75 -22.94 -6.42
CA ILE A 51 6.76 -21.88 -6.64
C ILE A 51 5.84 -21.83 -5.42
N LEU A 52 5.77 -20.69 -4.76
CA LEU A 52 4.95 -20.48 -3.56
C LEU A 52 3.56 -19.94 -3.89
N THR A 53 3.47 -19.11 -4.93
CA THR A 53 2.23 -18.42 -5.32
C THR A 53 2.08 -18.43 -6.83
N GLU A 54 0.84 -18.47 -7.28
CA GLU A 54 0.47 -18.35 -8.70
C GLU A 54 -0.48 -17.19 -8.93
N GLY A 55 -0.40 -16.62 -10.13
CA GLY A 55 -1.32 -15.60 -10.62
C GLY A 55 -2.52 -16.18 -11.36
N TYR A 56 -3.39 -15.30 -11.81
CA TYR A 56 -4.63 -15.65 -12.52
C TYR A 56 -4.39 -16.27 -13.92
N ALA A 57 -3.23 -16.02 -14.53
CA ALA A 57 -2.88 -16.49 -15.87
C ALA A 57 -1.70 -17.47 -15.86
N THR A 58 -1.48 -18.12 -14.72
CA THR A 58 -0.38 -19.10 -14.56
C THR A 58 -0.90 -20.39 -13.93
N GLU A 59 -0.35 -21.53 -14.36
CA GLU A 59 -0.62 -22.84 -13.80
C GLU A 59 0.68 -23.64 -13.82
N ASN A 60 1.09 -24.17 -12.66
CA ASN A 60 2.35 -24.90 -12.45
C ASN A 60 3.60 -24.10 -12.92
N GLY A 61 3.58 -22.78 -12.80
CA GLY A 61 4.66 -21.91 -13.24
C GLY A 61 4.70 -21.60 -14.73
N GLU A 62 3.76 -22.12 -15.51
CA GLU A 62 3.64 -21.86 -16.94
C GLU A 62 2.51 -20.87 -17.23
N LEU A 63 2.61 -20.17 -18.36
CA LEU A 63 1.59 -19.23 -18.80
C LEU A 63 0.35 -19.98 -19.28
N ALA A 64 -0.80 -19.68 -18.68
CA ALA A 64 -2.10 -20.29 -18.96
C ALA A 64 -3.15 -19.18 -19.21
N LEU A 65 -3.15 -18.62 -20.43
CA LEU A 65 -3.98 -17.47 -20.79
C LEU A 65 -5.44 -17.83 -21.09
N GLY A 66 -5.74 -19.10 -21.28
CA GLY A 66 -7.08 -19.56 -21.65
C GLY A 66 -7.44 -20.92 -21.07
N ARG A 67 -8.47 -21.52 -21.61
CA ARG A 67 -8.93 -22.86 -21.25
C ARG A 67 -9.09 -23.72 -22.48
N ASN A 68 -8.70 -24.99 -22.38
CA ASN A 68 -8.99 -25.97 -23.41
C ASN A 68 -10.48 -26.37 -23.33
N LEU A 69 -11.17 -26.24 -24.45
CA LEU A 69 -12.60 -26.53 -24.55
C LEU A 69 -12.83 -27.66 -25.55
N LEU A 70 -13.82 -28.51 -25.28
CA LEU A 70 -14.26 -29.51 -26.23
C LEU A 70 -15.15 -28.82 -27.29
N VAL A 71 -14.76 -28.91 -28.56
CA VAL A 71 -15.44 -28.26 -29.68
C VAL A 71 -15.97 -29.31 -30.65
N ALA A 72 -17.20 -29.12 -31.11
CA ALA A 72 -17.77 -29.89 -32.20
C ALA A 72 -17.88 -29.01 -33.45
N TYR A 73 -17.38 -29.49 -34.57
CA TYR A 73 -17.45 -28.81 -35.87
C TYR A 73 -18.65 -29.30 -36.66
N ILE A 74 -19.81 -28.75 -36.37
CA ILE A 74 -21.08 -29.11 -37.04
C ILE A 74 -21.90 -27.83 -37.33
N PRO A 75 -22.73 -27.79 -38.39
CA PRO A 75 -23.74 -26.75 -38.53
C PRO A 75 -24.80 -26.89 -37.46
N TRP A 76 -25.14 -25.79 -36.77
CA TRP A 76 -26.15 -25.82 -35.72
C TRP A 76 -27.26 -24.81 -35.97
N LYS A 77 -28.30 -25.19 -36.68
CA LYS A 77 -29.49 -24.38 -36.96
C LYS A 77 -29.22 -22.96 -37.47
N GLY A 78 -28.07 -22.74 -38.11
CA GLY A 78 -27.65 -21.43 -38.59
C GLY A 78 -27.06 -20.48 -37.54
N TYR A 79 -27.06 -20.81 -36.25
CA TYR A 79 -26.56 -19.95 -35.17
C TYR A 79 -25.05 -19.83 -35.15
N ASN A 80 -24.32 -20.71 -35.82
CA ASN A 80 -22.88 -20.68 -35.95
C ASN A 80 -22.40 -20.39 -37.38
N TYR A 81 -23.15 -19.51 -38.09
CA TYR A 81 -22.80 -19.05 -39.43
C TYR A 81 -21.53 -18.15 -39.39
N GLU A 82 -20.60 -18.36 -40.31
CA GLU A 82 -19.30 -17.70 -40.39
C GLU A 82 -18.47 -17.87 -39.10
N ASP A 83 -18.14 -16.79 -38.41
CA ASP A 83 -17.32 -16.74 -37.21
C ASP A 83 -18.12 -16.96 -35.91
N ALA A 84 -19.44 -17.19 -36.02
CA ALA A 84 -20.27 -17.38 -34.85
C ALA A 84 -20.07 -18.73 -34.21
N VAL A 85 -20.01 -18.75 -32.91
CA VAL A 85 -19.83 -19.94 -32.07
C VAL A 85 -20.99 -20.07 -31.10
N VAL A 86 -21.61 -21.23 -31.04
CA VAL A 86 -22.63 -21.57 -30.03
C VAL A 86 -21.89 -22.15 -28.82
N ILE A 87 -22.06 -21.54 -27.66
CA ILE A 87 -21.41 -22.01 -26.44
C ILE A 87 -22.41 -22.65 -25.46
N SER A 88 -21.91 -23.58 -24.65
CA SER A 88 -22.68 -24.16 -23.58
C SER A 88 -22.92 -23.16 -22.45
N GLU A 89 -24.14 -23.11 -21.90
CA GLU A 89 -24.49 -22.31 -20.72
C GLU A 89 -23.59 -22.63 -19.52
N ARG A 90 -23.08 -23.83 -19.43
CA ARG A 90 -22.10 -24.25 -18.41
C ARG A 90 -20.90 -23.29 -18.33
N MET A 91 -20.38 -22.84 -19.46
CA MET A 91 -19.23 -21.92 -19.50
C MET A 91 -19.53 -20.57 -18.85
N VAL A 92 -20.76 -20.09 -18.98
CA VAL A 92 -21.20 -18.84 -18.35
C VAL A 92 -21.46 -19.06 -16.85
N ARG A 93 -22.09 -20.19 -16.50
CA ARG A 93 -22.43 -20.53 -15.11
C ARG A 93 -21.21 -20.82 -14.26
N GLU A 94 -20.24 -21.55 -14.79
CA GLU A 94 -18.99 -21.91 -14.10
C GLU A 94 -17.90 -20.84 -14.23
N ASP A 95 -18.21 -19.67 -14.77
CA ASP A 95 -17.26 -18.55 -14.92
C ASP A 95 -15.98 -18.89 -15.71
N VAL A 96 -16.04 -19.79 -16.67
CA VAL A 96 -14.86 -20.28 -17.40
C VAL A 96 -14.20 -19.18 -18.23
N LEU A 97 -15.00 -18.32 -18.86
CA LEU A 97 -14.53 -17.18 -19.66
C LEU A 97 -14.92 -15.83 -19.04
N THR A 98 -14.94 -15.77 -17.74
CA THR A 98 -15.28 -14.56 -16.99
C THR A 98 -14.01 -13.78 -16.63
N SER A 99 -14.06 -12.47 -16.76
CA SER A 99 -12.97 -11.58 -16.40
C SER A 99 -13.39 -10.61 -15.29
N VAL A 100 -12.45 -10.24 -14.43
CA VAL A 100 -12.64 -9.21 -13.41
C VAL A 100 -11.84 -7.99 -13.79
N HIS A 101 -12.51 -6.86 -13.88
CA HIS A 101 -11.92 -5.58 -14.22
C HIS A 101 -11.99 -4.65 -13.02
N VAL A 102 -10.94 -3.86 -12.82
CA VAL A 102 -10.86 -2.84 -11.78
C VAL A 102 -10.68 -1.50 -12.45
N ASP A 103 -11.73 -0.69 -12.46
CA ASP A 103 -11.70 0.66 -12.99
C ASP A 103 -11.33 1.66 -11.89
N GLU A 104 -10.49 2.65 -12.23
CA GLU A 104 -10.13 3.77 -11.36
C GLU A 104 -10.91 5.00 -11.75
N TYR A 105 -11.57 5.60 -10.77
CA TYR A 105 -12.25 6.87 -10.89
C TYR A 105 -11.59 7.89 -9.98
N SER A 106 -11.23 9.03 -10.50
CA SER A 106 -10.56 10.09 -9.74
C SER A 106 -11.27 11.42 -9.90
N LEU A 107 -11.31 12.19 -8.82
CA LEU A 107 -11.80 13.55 -8.79
C LEU A 107 -10.85 14.39 -7.95
N ASP A 108 -10.61 15.62 -8.37
CA ASP A 108 -9.74 16.56 -7.67
C ASP A 108 -10.52 17.79 -7.15
N VAL A 109 -10.00 18.38 -6.11
CA VAL A 109 -10.47 19.62 -5.50
C VAL A 109 -9.43 20.69 -5.77
N ARG A 110 -9.86 21.82 -6.29
CA ARG A 110 -9.03 22.96 -6.68
C ARG A 110 -9.42 24.23 -5.96
N GLU A 111 -8.48 25.13 -5.82
CA GLU A 111 -8.76 26.51 -5.51
C GLU A 111 -9.17 27.24 -6.79
N THR A 112 -10.39 27.76 -6.83
CA THR A 112 -10.91 28.52 -7.95
C THR A 112 -10.97 30.01 -7.61
N LYS A 113 -11.07 30.89 -8.62
CA LYS A 113 -11.24 32.34 -8.40
C LYS A 113 -12.52 32.69 -7.63
N ARG A 114 -13.47 31.76 -7.54
CA ARG A 114 -14.77 31.93 -6.86
C ARG A 114 -14.81 31.33 -5.47
N GLY A 115 -13.73 30.67 -5.04
CA GLY A 115 -13.61 29.99 -3.77
C GLY A 115 -13.00 28.60 -3.91
N VAL A 116 -12.88 27.92 -2.81
CA VAL A 116 -12.31 26.56 -2.73
C VAL A 116 -13.42 25.54 -2.96
N GLU A 117 -13.18 24.57 -3.83
CA GLU A 117 -14.03 23.37 -3.95
C GLU A 117 -13.85 22.50 -2.70
N GLU A 118 -14.82 21.65 -2.41
CA GLU A 118 -14.77 20.78 -1.23
C GLU A 118 -15.36 19.39 -1.55
N PHE A 119 -14.74 18.35 -1.00
CA PHE A 119 -15.35 17.03 -0.93
C PHE A 119 -16.27 16.96 0.28
N THR A 120 -17.52 16.57 0.07
CA THR A 120 -18.53 16.46 1.12
C THR A 120 -19.63 15.48 0.74
N SER A 121 -20.25 14.89 1.76
CA SER A 121 -21.50 14.14 1.62
C SER A 121 -22.74 15.04 1.61
N ASP A 122 -22.61 16.29 2.09
CA ASP A 122 -23.68 17.30 2.12
C ASP A 122 -23.77 18.01 0.74
N ILE A 123 -24.50 17.38 -0.18
CA ILE A 123 -24.65 17.85 -1.56
C ILE A 123 -26.04 18.47 -1.73
N PRO A 124 -26.15 19.71 -2.22
CA PRO A 124 -27.44 20.36 -2.40
C PRO A 124 -28.29 19.61 -3.43
N ASN A 125 -29.61 19.55 -3.16
CA ASN A 125 -30.64 18.94 -4.01
C ASN A 125 -30.44 17.42 -4.25
N VAL A 126 -29.77 16.73 -3.34
CA VAL A 126 -29.59 15.28 -3.37
C VAL A 126 -30.28 14.68 -2.12
N SER A 127 -30.96 13.56 -2.29
CA SER A 127 -31.60 12.85 -1.17
C SER A 127 -30.57 12.17 -0.27
N GLU A 128 -30.89 12.04 1.01
CA GLU A 128 -30.05 11.31 1.99
C GLU A 128 -29.82 9.85 1.56
N GLU A 129 -30.77 9.25 0.86
CA GLU A 129 -30.67 7.90 0.36
C GLU A 129 -29.56 7.76 -0.71
N ALA A 130 -29.37 8.76 -1.56
CA ALA A 130 -28.32 8.78 -2.59
C ALA A 130 -26.92 9.03 -2.01
N THR A 131 -26.82 9.55 -0.79
CA THR A 131 -25.55 9.84 -0.10
C THR A 131 -25.24 8.86 1.04
N LYS A 132 -26.10 7.88 1.30
CA LYS A 132 -25.97 6.93 2.43
C LYS A 132 -24.67 6.13 2.46
N ASP A 133 -24.08 5.88 1.29
CA ASP A 133 -22.85 5.11 1.13
C ASP A 133 -21.60 5.99 1.07
N LEU A 134 -21.75 7.32 1.22
CA LEU A 134 -20.63 8.25 1.32
C LEU A 134 -20.14 8.35 2.76
N ASP A 135 -18.83 8.52 2.93
CA ASP A 135 -18.22 8.83 4.22
C ASP A 135 -18.24 10.34 4.51
N ASP A 136 -17.69 10.74 5.67
CA ASP A 136 -17.58 12.15 6.07
C ASP A 136 -16.78 13.01 5.08
N ASN A 137 -15.90 12.40 4.29
CA ASN A 137 -15.16 13.07 3.23
C ASN A 137 -15.88 13.04 1.88
N GLY A 138 -17.12 12.61 1.82
CA GLY A 138 -17.89 12.54 0.60
C GLY A 138 -17.45 11.42 -0.36
N ILE A 139 -16.65 10.43 0.08
CA ILE A 139 -16.16 9.34 -0.75
C ILE A 139 -16.93 8.07 -0.39
N VAL A 140 -17.34 7.33 -1.40
CA VAL A 140 -18.06 6.06 -1.20
C VAL A 140 -17.25 5.07 -0.38
N ARG A 141 -17.91 4.35 0.54
CA ARG A 141 -17.28 3.36 1.43
C ARG A 141 -16.84 2.11 0.65
N VAL A 142 -15.78 1.49 1.12
CA VAL A 142 -15.33 0.19 0.60
C VAL A 142 -16.38 -0.88 0.89
N GLY A 143 -16.67 -1.72 -0.12
CA GLY A 143 -17.71 -2.76 -0.07
C GLY A 143 -19.09 -2.28 -0.54
N ALA A 144 -19.27 -0.98 -0.82
CA ALA A 144 -20.52 -0.49 -1.40
C ALA A 144 -20.73 -1.03 -2.81
N ARG A 145 -21.98 -1.37 -3.14
CA ARG A 145 -22.38 -1.71 -4.50
C ARG A 145 -22.77 -0.44 -5.23
N ILE A 146 -22.20 -0.24 -6.38
CA ILE A 146 -22.42 0.93 -7.22
C ILE A 146 -23.34 0.53 -8.38
N GLU A 147 -24.35 1.33 -8.61
CA GLU A 147 -25.28 1.24 -9.73
C GLU A 147 -25.19 2.51 -10.60
N PRO A 148 -25.67 2.46 -11.86
CA PRO A 148 -25.65 3.62 -12.73
C PRO A 148 -26.36 4.83 -12.11
N GLY A 149 -25.68 5.97 -12.05
CA GLY A 149 -26.21 7.22 -11.49
C GLY A 149 -25.84 7.46 -10.01
N ASP A 150 -25.33 6.48 -9.30
CA ASP A 150 -24.88 6.64 -7.92
C ASP A 150 -23.71 7.62 -7.80
N ILE A 151 -23.65 8.33 -6.70
CA ILE A 151 -22.56 9.26 -6.39
C ILE A 151 -21.39 8.47 -5.82
N MET A 152 -20.25 8.50 -6.51
CA MET A 152 -19.01 7.86 -6.06
C MET A 152 -18.15 8.80 -5.21
N ILE A 153 -18.07 10.07 -5.61
CA ILE A 153 -17.32 11.11 -4.92
C ILE A 153 -18.17 12.38 -4.94
N GLY A 154 -18.62 12.79 -3.76
CA GLY A 154 -19.39 14.02 -3.56
C GLY A 154 -18.47 15.24 -3.58
N LYS A 155 -18.73 16.18 -4.45
CA LYS A 155 -18.00 17.45 -4.55
C LYS A 155 -18.94 18.61 -4.80
N ILE A 156 -18.69 19.70 -4.09
CA ILE A 156 -19.35 20.99 -4.29
C ILE A 156 -18.36 22.01 -4.81
N SER A 157 -18.82 22.85 -5.72
CA SER A 157 -18.04 23.97 -6.28
C SER A 157 -18.78 25.27 -6.00
N PRO A 158 -18.10 26.36 -5.55
CA PRO A 158 -18.75 27.63 -5.28
C PRO A 158 -19.31 28.25 -6.56
N LYS A 159 -20.54 28.77 -6.49
CA LYS A 159 -21.14 29.59 -7.52
C LYS A 159 -20.54 31.00 -7.45
N GLY A 160 -20.45 31.68 -8.60
CA GLY A 160 -20.10 33.11 -8.60
C GLY A 160 -21.20 33.96 -7.96
N GLU A 161 -20.82 35.10 -7.41
CA GLU A 161 -21.76 36.11 -6.96
C GLU A 161 -22.63 36.57 -8.14
N SER A 162 -23.87 36.12 -8.19
CA SER A 162 -24.96 36.65 -8.99
C SER A 162 -26.10 36.94 -8.06
N ASP A 163 -26.86 37.98 -8.37
CA ASP A 163 -28.08 38.24 -7.59
C ASP A 163 -28.97 37.00 -7.62
N PRO A 164 -29.33 36.45 -6.46
CA PRO A 164 -30.08 35.20 -6.42
C PRO A 164 -31.47 35.37 -7.03
N SER A 165 -31.80 34.46 -7.93
CA SER A 165 -33.16 34.44 -8.52
C SER A 165 -34.22 34.20 -7.45
N PRO A 166 -35.50 34.55 -7.72
CA PRO A 166 -36.58 34.28 -6.73
C PRO A 166 -36.67 32.82 -6.35
N GLU A 167 -36.36 31.90 -7.29
CA GLU A 167 -36.33 30.46 -7.06
C GLU A 167 -35.14 30.05 -6.16
N GLU A 168 -33.96 30.67 -6.34
CA GLU A 168 -32.81 30.47 -5.46
C GLU A 168 -33.04 31.00 -4.04
N LYS A 169 -33.74 32.13 -3.88
CA LYS A 169 -34.17 32.64 -2.56
C LYS A 169 -35.09 31.64 -1.87
N LEU A 170 -36.01 31.02 -2.63
CA LEU A 170 -36.90 30.00 -2.10
C LEU A 170 -36.13 28.73 -1.68
N LEU A 171 -35.18 28.28 -2.49
CA LEU A 171 -34.32 27.13 -2.18
C LEU A 171 -33.44 27.38 -0.94
N ARG A 172 -32.91 28.60 -0.76
CA ARG A 172 -32.19 28.98 0.47
C ARG A 172 -33.09 28.92 1.70
N ALA A 173 -34.35 29.34 1.57
CA ALA A 173 -35.30 29.31 2.68
C ALA A 173 -35.71 27.90 3.10
N ILE A 174 -35.72 26.94 2.15
CA ILE A 174 -36.15 25.57 2.40
C ILE A 174 -34.96 24.67 2.81
N PHE A 175 -33.81 24.81 2.16
CA PHE A 175 -32.64 23.91 2.27
C PHE A 175 -31.42 24.56 2.93
N GLY A 176 -31.53 25.78 3.44
CA GLY A 176 -30.48 26.55 4.11
C GLY A 176 -29.56 27.33 3.15
N ASP A 177 -28.73 28.19 3.72
CA ASP A 177 -27.88 29.13 2.95
C ASP A 177 -26.90 28.47 1.97
N LYS A 178 -26.40 27.28 2.29
CA LYS A 178 -25.50 26.54 1.41
C LYS A 178 -26.11 26.15 0.07
N ALA A 179 -27.41 25.90 -0.01
CA ALA A 179 -28.08 25.44 -1.21
C ALA A 179 -28.07 26.46 -2.38
N GLY A 180 -27.90 27.77 -2.07
CA GLY A 180 -27.82 28.84 -3.06
C GLY A 180 -26.40 29.14 -3.57
N ASP A 181 -25.38 28.86 -2.77
CA ASP A 181 -24.02 29.35 -3.00
C ASP A 181 -23.08 28.33 -3.66
N VAL A 182 -23.49 27.08 -3.70
CA VAL A 182 -22.68 25.98 -4.27
C VAL A 182 -23.41 25.21 -5.35
N LYS A 183 -22.64 24.59 -6.26
CA LYS A 183 -23.11 23.74 -7.34
C LYS A 183 -22.61 22.30 -7.09
N ASP A 184 -23.48 21.33 -7.32
CA ASP A 184 -23.09 19.90 -7.40
C ASP A 184 -22.10 19.68 -8.55
N SER A 185 -20.91 19.20 -8.20
CA SER A 185 -19.84 18.81 -9.13
C SER A 185 -19.36 17.40 -8.84
N SER A 186 -20.21 16.58 -8.23
CA SER A 186 -19.93 15.22 -7.82
C SER A 186 -19.66 14.30 -9.00
N LEU A 187 -18.84 13.30 -8.79
CA LEU A 187 -18.59 12.23 -9.73
C LEU A 187 -19.63 11.13 -9.57
N LYS A 188 -20.45 10.97 -10.59
CA LYS A 188 -21.52 9.95 -10.64
C LYS A 188 -21.11 8.76 -11.50
N ALA A 189 -21.65 7.61 -11.18
CA ALA A 189 -21.44 6.37 -11.92
C ALA A 189 -22.01 6.48 -13.33
N ASN A 190 -21.21 6.09 -14.31
CA ASN A 190 -21.62 6.04 -15.72
C ASN A 190 -22.74 4.99 -15.93
N PRO A 191 -23.57 5.12 -16.97
CA PRO A 191 -24.66 4.18 -17.25
C PRO A 191 -24.24 2.72 -17.43
N SER A 192 -22.99 2.47 -17.79
CA SER A 192 -22.42 1.12 -17.96
C SER A 192 -21.67 0.59 -16.72
N LEU A 193 -21.64 1.37 -15.63
CA LEU A 193 -20.91 1.01 -14.43
C LEU A 193 -21.84 0.33 -13.43
N ALA A 194 -21.59 -0.94 -13.21
CA ALA A 194 -22.16 -1.69 -12.09
C ALA A 194 -21.03 -2.52 -11.47
N GLY A 195 -20.78 -2.37 -10.17
CA GLY A 195 -19.66 -3.04 -9.53
C GLY A 195 -19.62 -2.82 -8.02
N VAL A 196 -18.51 -3.22 -7.41
CA VAL A 196 -18.29 -3.10 -5.97
C VAL A 196 -17.01 -2.30 -5.72
N VAL A 197 -17.07 -1.37 -4.80
CA VAL A 197 -15.91 -0.59 -4.38
C VAL A 197 -14.95 -1.49 -3.59
N ILE A 198 -13.73 -1.66 -4.09
CA ILE A 198 -12.71 -2.49 -3.46
C ILE A 198 -11.66 -1.71 -2.67
N ASP A 199 -11.39 -0.47 -3.10
CA ASP A 199 -10.42 0.41 -2.42
C ASP A 199 -10.77 1.87 -2.67
N LYS A 200 -10.35 2.75 -1.77
CA LYS A 200 -10.42 4.21 -1.92
C LYS A 200 -9.16 4.86 -1.39
N LYS A 201 -8.76 5.95 -1.99
CA LYS A 201 -7.60 6.74 -1.55
C LYS A 201 -7.95 8.21 -1.58
N LEU A 202 -7.62 8.90 -0.51
CA LEU A 202 -7.70 10.35 -0.41
C LEU A 202 -6.28 10.89 -0.26
N PHE A 203 -5.87 11.70 -1.21
CA PHE A 203 -4.60 12.43 -1.19
C PHE A 203 -4.90 13.88 -0.82
N SER A 204 -4.14 14.42 0.13
CA SER A 204 -4.32 15.78 0.59
C SER A 204 -2.99 16.47 0.78
N ARG A 205 -2.88 17.73 0.34
CA ARG A 205 -1.76 18.57 0.73
C ARG A 205 -1.85 18.93 2.20
N ALA A 206 -0.72 18.97 2.88
CA ALA A 206 -0.67 19.40 4.27
C ALA A 206 -1.11 20.89 4.37
N ILE A 207 -2.29 21.12 4.90
CA ILE A 207 -2.79 22.47 5.21
C ILE A 207 -2.16 22.90 6.53
N LYS A 208 -1.22 23.83 6.51
CA LYS A 208 -0.45 24.28 7.68
C LYS A 208 -1.20 25.33 8.50
N THR A 209 -2.36 24.97 9.07
CA THR A 209 -3.01 25.78 10.09
C THR A 209 -2.23 25.75 11.41
N ARG A 210 -2.50 26.68 12.33
CA ARG A 210 -1.85 26.70 13.67
C ARG A 210 -2.17 25.43 14.49
N GLU A 211 -3.37 24.90 14.34
CA GLU A 211 -3.83 23.71 15.05
C GLU A 211 -3.22 22.42 14.45
N SER A 212 -3.23 22.30 13.13
CA SER A 212 -2.56 21.21 12.43
C SER A 212 -1.08 21.13 12.80
N LYS A 213 -0.35 22.26 12.80
CA LYS A 213 1.07 22.30 13.21
C LYS A 213 1.32 21.83 14.65
N LYS A 214 0.34 22.04 15.56
CA LYS A 214 0.47 21.53 16.95
C LYS A 214 0.25 20.01 16.99
N GLN A 215 -0.74 19.52 16.26
CA GLN A 215 -1.00 18.08 16.15
C GLN A 215 0.15 17.36 15.46
N ASP A 216 0.67 17.89 14.35
CA ASP A 216 1.83 17.36 13.65
C ASP A 216 3.06 17.22 14.55
N LYS A 217 3.33 18.22 15.40
CA LYS A 217 4.42 18.16 16.38
C LYS A 217 4.24 17.03 17.39
N ILE A 218 3.02 16.81 17.88
CA ILE A 218 2.74 15.72 18.83
C ILE A 218 2.94 14.35 18.15
N VAL A 219 2.43 14.23 16.92
CA VAL A 219 2.57 12.98 16.15
C VAL A 219 4.04 12.71 15.80
N LEU A 220 4.79 13.75 15.38
CA LEU A 220 6.22 13.63 15.09
C LEU A 220 7.02 13.24 16.33
N ALA A 221 6.72 13.82 17.50
CA ALA A 221 7.40 13.46 18.74
C ALA A 221 7.13 11.99 19.14
N LYS A 222 5.90 11.51 18.99
CA LYS A 222 5.56 10.09 19.22
C LYS A 222 6.28 9.15 18.27
N ILE A 223 6.41 9.54 17.01
CA ILE A 223 7.15 8.75 16.03
C ILE A 223 8.64 8.71 16.39
N ASP A 224 9.22 9.83 16.81
CA ASP A 224 10.61 9.87 17.25
C ASP A 224 10.84 8.94 18.44
N GLU A 225 10.01 9.02 19.46
CA GLU A 225 10.08 8.12 20.63
C GLU A 225 9.94 6.64 20.25
N GLU A 226 9.00 6.31 19.34
CA GLU A 226 8.82 4.93 18.85
C GLU A 226 10.08 4.41 18.12
N TYR A 227 10.72 5.25 17.32
CA TYR A 227 11.89 4.84 16.54
C TYR A 227 13.18 4.88 17.35
N GLU A 228 13.31 5.77 18.33
CA GLU A 228 14.39 5.73 19.33
C GLU A 228 14.36 4.43 20.13
N ALA A 229 13.18 4.06 20.65
CA ALA A 229 13.01 2.79 21.37
C ALA A 229 13.39 1.58 20.50
N LYS A 230 12.96 1.52 19.24
CA LYS A 230 13.37 0.46 18.29
C LYS A 230 14.86 0.46 17.99
N GLY A 231 15.48 1.63 17.96
CA GLY A 231 16.93 1.79 17.79
C GLY A 231 17.70 1.25 18.97
N ASP A 232 17.24 1.56 20.17
CA ASP A 232 17.83 1.08 21.43
C ASP A 232 17.67 -0.44 21.57
N ASP A 233 16.49 -0.99 21.31
CA ASP A 233 16.25 -2.45 21.29
C ASP A 233 17.20 -3.15 20.31
N LEU A 234 17.37 -2.60 19.11
CA LEU A 234 18.28 -3.15 18.11
C LEU A 234 19.73 -3.12 18.57
N LYS A 235 20.13 -2.04 19.26
CA LYS A 235 21.46 -1.90 19.84
C LYS A 235 21.69 -2.86 21.01
N ASP A 236 20.70 -3.07 21.85
CA ASP A 236 20.76 -4.02 22.95
C ASP A 236 20.93 -5.46 22.45
N ILE A 237 20.17 -5.85 21.43
CA ILE A 237 20.35 -7.16 20.75
C ILE A 237 21.78 -7.30 20.18
N LEU A 238 22.33 -6.24 19.59
CA LEU A 238 23.71 -6.26 19.08
C LEU A 238 24.70 -6.48 20.22
N VAL A 239 24.57 -5.73 21.31
CA VAL A 239 25.45 -5.81 22.47
C VAL A 239 25.43 -7.21 23.10
N ASP A 240 24.27 -7.80 23.28
CA ASP A 240 24.12 -9.16 23.82
C ASP A 240 24.80 -10.21 22.93
N LYS A 241 24.61 -10.11 21.61
CA LYS A 241 25.28 -11.01 20.66
C LYS A 241 26.78 -10.80 20.63
N LEU A 242 27.27 -9.56 20.72
CA LEU A 242 28.71 -9.27 20.80
C LEU A 242 29.31 -9.82 22.11
N LEU A 243 28.64 -9.68 23.24
CA LEU A 243 29.08 -10.26 24.50
C LEU A 243 29.22 -11.77 24.42
N THR A 244 28.25 -12.45 23.80
CA THR A 244 28.33 -13.91 23.56
C THR A 244 29.53 -14.30 22.71
N LEU A 245 29.88 -13.55 21.66
CA LEU A 245 31.05 -13.82 20.81
C LEU A 245 32.38 -13.50 21.49
N THR A 246 32.38 -12.55 22.42
CA THR A 246 33.58 -12.09 23.13
C THR A 246 33.74 -12.67 24.51
N GLU A 247 32.84 -13.58 24.92
CA GLU A 247 32.88 -14.24 26.22
C GLU A 247 34.22 -14.99 26.43
N GLY A 248 34.89 -14.72 27.54
CA GLY A 248 36.19 -15.31 27.85
C GLY A 248 37.39 -14.76 27.03
N LYS A 249 37.14 -13.84 26.11
CA LYS A 249 38.20 -13.23 25.25
C LYS A 249 38.56 -11.84 25.75
N VAL A 250 39.77 -11.40 25.43
CA VAL A 250 40.29 -10.05 25.73
C VAL A 250 40.43 -9.25 24.46
N SER A 251 40.21 -7.93 24.55
CA SER A 251 40.35 -7.01 23.43
C SER A 251 41.77 -6.98 22.88
N GLN A 252 41.91 -7.00 21.56
CA GLN A 252 43.18 -6.73 20.86
C GLN A 252 43.35 -5.23 20.51
N GLY A 253 42.46 -4.38 21.03
CA GLY A 253 42.40 -2.95 20.78
C GLY A 253 41.35 -2.62 19.70
N VAL A 254 40.17 -2.18 20.13
CA VAL A 254 39.12 -1.70 19.21
C VAL A 254 39.42 -0.26 18.85
N LYS A 255 39.57 -0.01 17.56
CA LYS A 255 39.92 1.32 17.02
C LYS A 255 38.78 1.90 16.17
N ASP A 256 38.72 3.20 16.14
CA ASP A 256 37.92 3.91 15.15
C ASP A 256 38.64 4.00 13.79
N TYR A 257 37.97 4.58 12.81
CA TYR A 257 38.60 4.81 11.48
C TYR A 257 39.69 5.87 11.49
N THR A 258 39.83 6.66 12.56
CA THR A 258 40.90 7.62 12.76
C THR A 258 42.16 6.99 13.38
N GLY A 259 42.03 5.76 13.88
CA GLY A 259 43.08 4.98 14.54
C GLY A 259 43.16 5.16 16.06
N ALA A 260 42.24 5.92 16.66
CA ALA A 260 42.15 6.07 18.10
C ALA A 260 41.58 4.79 18.74
N GLU A 261 42.19 4.33 19.83
CA GLU A 261 41.71 3.19 20.59
C GLU A 261 40.50 3.56 21.47
N ILE A 262 39.34 2.97 21.19
CA ILE A 262 38.10 3.13 21.99
C ILE A 262 38.07 2.11 23.13
N ILE A 263 38.46 0.87 22.86
CA ILE A 263 38.63 -0.16 23.88
C ILE A 263 40.09 -0.61 23.86
N THR A 264 40.78 -0.40 24.97
CA THR A 264 42.22 -0.68 25.07
C THR A 264 42.53 -2.16 24.99
N LYS A 265 43.68 -2.49 24.43
CA LYS A 265 44.17 -3.86 24.34
C LYS A 265 44.29 -4.52 25.73
N GLY A 266 43.86 -5.78 25.84
CA GLY A 266 43.91 -6.53 27.08
C GLY A 266 42.71 -6.32 28.02
N THR A 267 41.81 -5.41 27.68
CA THR A 267 40.58 -5.17 28.48
C THR A 267 39.49 -6.21 28.16
N LYS A 268 38.69 -6.58 29.14
CA LYS A 268 37.52 -7.42 28.93
C LYS A 268 36.36 -6.60 28.32
N PHE A 269 35.62 -7.20 27.43
CA PHE A 269 34.42 -6.57 26.87
C PHE A 269 33.31 -6.52 27.94
N THR A 270 32.79 -5.34 28.19
CA THR A 270 31.69 -5.12 29.14
C THR A 270 30.48 -4.51 28.40
N THR A 271 29.29 -4.78 28.92
CA THR A 271 28.03 -4.21 28.37
C THR A 271 28.12 -2.70 28.25
N ALA A 272 28.65 -2.01 29.25
CA ALA A 272 28.78 -0.55 29.26
C ALA A 272 29.72 -0.06 28.16
N ALA A 273 30.86 -0.72 27.96
CA ALA A 273 31.81 -0.35 26.91
C ALA A 273 31.21 -0.55 25.51
N LEU A 274 30.48 -1.64 25.28
CA LEU A 274 29.84 -1.93 24.01
C LEU A 274 28.64 -1.01 23.75
N LYS A 275 27.81 -0.70 24.76
CA LYS A 275 26.68 0.25 24.59
C LYS A 275 27.11 1.67 24.21
N ASN A 276 28.31 2.09 24.66
CA ASN A 276 28.82 3.44 24.35
C ASN A 276 29.50 3.54 22.98
N LEU A 277 29.64 2.43 22.24
CA LEU A 277 30.24 2.46 20.90
C LEU A 277 29.28 3.03 19.85
N GLU A 278 29.87 3.85 18.96
CA GLU A 278 29.25 4.24 17.71
C GLU A 278 29.73 3.31 16.59
N TYR A 279 28.92 2.30 16.30
CA TYR A 279 29.31 1.20 15.42
C TYR A 279 29.57 1.61 13.97
N ASP A 280 29.03 2.74 13.51
CA ASP A 280 29.34 3.32 12.19
C ASP A 280 30.78 3.84 12.08
N GLY A 281 31.40 4.19 13.22
CA GLY A 281 32.76 4.75 13.28
C GLY A 281 33.85 3.75 13.65
N VAL A 282 33.55 2.48 13.90
CA VAL A 282 34.46 1.51 14.49
C VAL A 282 34.97 0.49 13.48
N GLN A 283 36.27 0.21 13.52
CA GLN A 283 36.87 -0.88 12.75
C GLN A 283 36.46 -2.24 13.35
N SER A 284 35.82 -3.09 12.56
CA SER A 284 35.24 -4.37 13.01
C SER A 284 36.12 -5.60 12.76
N ASN A 285 37.38 -5.43 12.32
CA ASN A 285 38.19 -6.51 11.76
C ASN A 285 39.13 -7.21 12.75
N LYS A 286 39.48 -6.62 13.89
CA LYS A 286 40.44 -7.18 14.85
C LYS A 286 40.06 -6.85 16.29
N TRP A 287 39.00 -7.45 16.77
CA TRP A 287 38.53 -7.26 18.14
C TRP A 287 39.14 -8.26 19.13
N THR A 288 39.35 -9.49 18.67
CA THR A 288 39.86 -10.61 19.46
C THR A 288 41.05 -11.28 18.78
N ASP A 289 41.69 -12.22 19.45
CA ASP A 289 42.74 -13.10 18.90
C ASP A 289 42.19 -14.22 18.02
N ASP A 290 40.88 -14.48 18.07
CA ASP A 290 40.18 -15.52 17.30
C ASP A 290 39.70 -14.95 15.95
N GLU A 291 40.26 -15.44 14.87
CA GLU A 291 39.98 -14.98 13.49
C GLU A 291 38.54 -15.31 13.07
N HIS A 292 37.99 -16.45 13.52
CA HIS A 292 36.61 -16.84 13.25
C HIS A 292 35.62 -15.92 13.97
N ALA A 293 35.84 -15.63 15.24
CA ALA A 293 35.02 -14.68 15.99
C ALA A 293 35.07 -13.28 15.39
N ASN A 294 36.25 -12.82 14.93
CA ASN A 294 36.35 -11.52 14.26
C ASN A 294 35.54 -11.47 12.95
N GLY A 295 35.49 -12.56 12.19
CA GLY A 295 34.65 -12.68 11.00
C GLY A 295 33.13 -12.56 11.33
N LEU A 296 32.69 -13.18 12.40
CA LEU A 296 31.30 -13.09 12.86
C LEU A 296 30.96 -11.70 13.40
N ILE A 297 31.87 -11.10 14.18
CA ILE A 297 31.72 -9.72 14.70
C ILE A 297 31.58 -8.73 13.54
N GLN A 298 32.41 -8.87 12.51
CA GLN A 298 32.33 -8.00 11.33
C GLN A 298 30.99 -8.14 10.61
N LYS A 299 30.53 -9.38 10.37
CA LYS A 299 29.22 -9.63 9.72
C LYS A 299 28.08 -9.07 10.58
N LEU A 300 28.13 -9.27 11.89
CA LEU A 300 27.13 -8.82 12.84
C LEU A 300 26.99 -7.29 12.82
N ILE A 301 28.13 -6.56 12.93
CA ILE A 301 28.15 -5.10 12.88
C ILE A 301 27.65 -4.58 11.53
N MET A 302 28.06 -5.19 10.42
CA MET A 302 27.57 -4.79 9.09
C MET A 302 26.06 -4.99 8.95
N ASN A 303 25.52 -6.08 9.46
CA ASN A 303 24.08 -6.35 9.43
C ASN A 303 23.31 -5.37 10.32
N TYR A 304 23.84 -5.04 11.48
CA TYR A 304 23.29 -4.00 12.38
C TYR A 304 23.22 -2.64 11.67
N ILE A 305 24.34 -2.16 11.09
CA ILE A 305 24.40 -0.88 10.39
C ILE A 305 23.38 -0.85 9.24
N ARG A 306 23.25 -1.95 8.49
CA ARG A 306 22.25 -2.07 7.42
C ARG A 306 20.83 -1.94 7.96
N LYS A 307 20.52 -2.64 9.05
CA LYS A 307 19.19 -2.61 9.68
C LYS A 307 18.88 -1.24 10.27
N TYR A 308 19.84 -0.62 10.94
CA TYR A 308 19.71 0.72 11.49
C TYR A 308 19.45 1.78 10.38
N LYS A 309 20.19 1.70 9.26
CA LYS A 309 19.94 2.57 8.09
C LYS A 309 18.55 2.36 7.46
N GLN A 310 18.02 1.13 7.47
CA GLN A 310 16.65 0.87 7.03
C GLN A 310 15.63 1.52 7.96
N LEU A 311 15.85 1.43 9.28
CA LEU A 311 15.01 2.04 10.30
C LEU A 311 15.01 3.58 10.19
N ASP A 312 16.17 4.20 10.02
CA ASP A 312 16.31 5.64 9.82
C ASP A 312 15.66 6.13 8.51
N ALA A 313 15.78 5.36 7.43
CA ALA A 313 15.12 5.67 6.17
C ALA A 313 13.57 5.56 6.27
N GLU A 314 13.06 4.64 7.08
CA GLU A 314 11.64 4.52 7.36
C GLU A 314 11.13 5.68 8.21
N LEU A 315 11.87 6.06 9.25
CA LEU A 315 11.60 7.25 10.07
C LEU A 315 11.53 8.52 9.21
N LYS A 316 12.52 8.74 8.36
CA LYS A 316 12.56 9.89 7.45
C LYS A 316 11.35 9.92 6.52
N ARG A 317 10.95 8.77 5.96
CA ARG A 317 9.74 8.67 5.11
C ARG A 317 8.47 9.00 5.87
N ARG A 318 8.29 8.49 7.09
CA ARG A 318 7.12 8.79 7.93
C ARG A 318 7.06 10.28 8.30
N LYS A 319 8.18 10.87 8.71
CA LYS A 319 8.26 12.32 9.00
C LYS A 319 7.95 13.16 7.78
N PHE A 320 8.48 12.78 6.63
CA PHE A 320 8.24 13.48 5.35
C PHE A 320 6.75 13.46 4.97
N ALA A 321 6.09 12.31 5.09
CA ALA A 321 4.67 12.16 4.78
C ALA A 321 3.79 13.09 5.64
N ILE A 322 4.12 13.28 6.92
CA ILE A 322 3.38 14.17 7.83
C ILE A 322 3.71 15.65 7.55
N THR A 323 4.96 15.94 7.26
CA THR A 323 5.42 17.35 7.13
C THR A 323 5.00 17.98 5.81
N ILE A 324 5.04 17.22 4.73
CA ILE A 324 4.78 17.72 3.37
C ILE A 324 3.39 17.32 2.89
N GLY A 325 2.84 16.21 3.40
CA GLY A 325 1.62 15.60 2.87
C GLY A 325 1.89 14.92 1.53
N ASP A 326 0.82 14.70 0.78
CA ASP A 326 0.91 14.06 -0.54
C ASP A 326 1.40 15.06 -1.61
N GLU A 327 2.25 14.58 -2.51
CA GLU A 327 2.66 15.33 -3.70
C GLU A 327 1.53 15.35 -4.72
N LEU A 328 0.84 16.49 -4.81
CA LEU A 328 -0.22 16.74 -5.77
C LEU A 328 0.23 17.74 -6.82
N PRO A 329 -0.32 17.67 -8.05
CA PRO A 329 -0.06 18.66 -9.10
C PRO A 329 -0.39 20.08 -8.63
N SER A 330 0.20 21.08 -9.28
CA SER A 330 -0.01 22.48 -8.94
C SER A 330 -1.50 22.86 -9.06
N GLY A 331 -2.02 23.56 -8.04
CA GLY A 331 -3.42 24.02 -8.00
C GLY A 331 -4.41 22.98 -7.47
N ILE A 332 -4.01 21.74 -7.24
CA ILE A 332 -4.85 20.70 -6.62
C ILE A 332 -4.60 20.69 -5.12
N LEU A 333 -5.66 20.76 -4.33
CA LEU A 333 -5.61 20.71 -2.88
C LEU A 333 -5.81 19.29 -2.36
N GLN A 334 -6.77 18.57 -2.94
CA GLN A 334 -7.09 17.19 -2.60
C GLN A 334 -7.42 16.41 -3.87
N MET A 335 -7.17 15.11 -3.85
CA MET A 335 -7.54 14.18 -4.91
C MET A 335 -8.10 12.91 -4.29
N ALA A 336 -9.31 12.54 -4.66
CA ALA A 336 -9.92 11.28 -4.27
C ALA A 336 -9.84 10.28 -5.43
N LYS A 337 -9.51 9.03 -5.12
CA LYS A 337 -9.52 7.92 -6.07
C LYS A 337 -10.38 6.79 -5.51
N VAL A 338 -11.24 6.24 -6.35
CA VAL A 338 -12.08 5.11 -6.02
C VAL A 338 -11.83 3.98 -7.03
N TYR A 339 -11.65 2.78 -6.54
CA TYR A 339 -11.43 1.58 -7.34
C TYR A 339 -12.64 0.69 -7.29
N ILE A 340 -13.23 0.43 -8.45
CA ILE A 340 -14.47 -0.35 -8.59
C ILE A 340 -14.18 -1.61 -9.37
N ALA A 341 -14.43 -2.77 -8.75
CA ALA A 341 -14.32 -4.06 -9.39
C ALA A 341 -15.67 -4.44 -10.05
N LYS A 342 -15.60 -4.84 -11.30
CA LYS A 342 -16.73 -5.40 -12.03
C LYS A 342 -16.38 -6.76 -12.61
N LYS A 343 -17.32 -7.69 -12.50
CA LYS A 343 -17.22 -9.02 -13.08
C LYS A 343 -17.92 -9.01 -14.43
N ARG A 344 -17.19 -9.30 -15.50
CA ARG A 344 -17.72 -9.36 -16.85
C ARG A 344 -17.79 -10.81 -17.30
N LYS A 345 -19.02 -11.31 -17.48
CA LYS A 345 -19.28 -12.60 -18.09
C LYS A 345 -19.36 -12.46 -19.59
N ILE A 346 -19.07 -13.54 -20.31
CA ILE A 346 -19.20 -13.58 -21.76
C ILE A 346 -20.64 -13.29 -22.18
N GLN A 347 -20.81 -12.48 -23.20
CA GLN A 347 -22.08 -12.09 -23.76
C GLN A 347 -22.12 -12.31 -25.27
N VAL A 348 -23.33 -12.37 -25.83
CA VAL A 348 -23.53 -12.46 -27.28
C VAL A 348 -22.87 -11.24 -27.97
N GLY A 349 -22.04 -11.49 -28.97
CA GLY A 349 -21.28 -10.47 -29.68
C GLY A 349 -19.83 -10.30 -29.19
N ASP A 350 -19.43 -10.95 -28.08
CA ASP A 350 -18.03 -10.94 -27.65
C ASP A 350 -17.17 -11.78 -28.62
N LYS A 351 -15.98 -11.26 -28.95
CA LYS A 351 -15.03 -11.95 -29.81
C LYS A 351 -14.24 -12.98 -29.01
N LEU A 352 -14.25 -14.24 -29.46
CA LEU A 352 -13.39 -15.28 -28.94
C LEU A 352 -12.12 -15.38 -29.80
N ALA A 353 -10.97 -15.46 -29.13
CA ALA A 353 -9.72 -15.81 -29.77
C ALA A 353 -9.47 -17.32 -29.64
N GLY A 354 -9.15 -17.94 -30.76
CA GLY A 354 -8.80 -19.36 -30.85
C GLY A 354 -7.29 -19.59 -30.75
#